data_8471e477d6e3987286a6138017f93fca
#
_entry.id   8471e477d6e3987286a6138017f93fca
#
_cell.length_a   1.000
_cell.length_b   1.000
_cell.length_c   1.000
_cell.angle_alpha   90.00
_cell.angle_beta   90.00
_cell.angle_gamma   90.00
#
_symmetry.space_group_name_H-M   'P 1'
#
loop_
_entity.id
_entity.type
_entity.pdbx_description
1 polymer ?
#
loop_
_entity_poly.entity_id
_entity_poly.type
_entity_poly.pdbx_seq_one_letter_code
_entity_poly.pdbx_strand_id
1 'polypeptide(L)'
;MSAPLTPDGRYIVVRGRLWRAANPELTEAERDSLTRALMDARRRVKSTDPELKAAARHDVEAAKRGLGERGPVWWQDGAPDYNRHLAKNTPYGDWYLSLPEA
;
A
#
# COMPACT_ATOMS: atom_id res chain seq x y z
N MET A 1 7.29 -14.35 -5.04
CA MET A 1 5.91 -14.67 -4.62
C MET A 1 5.18 -13.39 -4.25
N SER A 2 3.97 -13.25 -4.70
CA SER A 2 3.16 -12.09 -4.39
C SER A 2 2.54 -12.23 -3.00
N ALA A 3 2.39 -11.11 -2.29
CA ALA A 3 1.65 -11.10 -1.04
C ALA A 3 0.18 -11.43 -1.33
N PRO A 4 -0.50 -12.17 -0.43
CA PRO A 4 -1.92 -12.47 -0.62
C PRO A 4 -2.76 -11.19 -0.65
N LEU A 5 -3.73 -11.16 -1.56
CA LEU A 5 -4.67 -10.05 -1.71
C LEU A 5 -5.99 -10.47 -1.07
N THR A 6 -6.62 -9.57 -0.30
CA THR A 6 -7.93 -9.87 0.28
C THR A 6 -8.97 -10.11 -0.82
N PRO A 7 -10.05 -10.88 -0.53
CA PRO A 7 -11.05 -11.21 -1.56
C PRO A 7 -11.67 -9.99 -2.24
N ASP A 8 -11.80 -8.87 -1.52
CA ASP A 8 -12.34 -7.63 -2.08
C ASP A 8 -11.27 -6.76 -2.76
N GLY A 9 -10.01 -7.19 -2.76
CA GLY A 9 -8.93 -6.48 -3.44
C GLY A 9 -8.43 -5.23 -2.73
N ARG A 10 -8.83 -4.97 -1.49
CA ARG A 10 -8.50 -3.73 -0.79
C ARG A 10 -7.16 -3.75 -0.08
N TYR A 11 -6.71 -4.91 0.35
CA TYR A 11 -5.48 -5.04 1.14
C TYR A 11 -4.63 -6.19 0.66
N ILE A 12 -3.32 -6.05 0.87
CA ILE A 12 -2.38 -7.17 0.80
C ILE A 12 -1.96 -7.50 2.22
N VAL A 13 -1.57 -8.76 2.45
CA VAL A 13 -1.11 -9.21 3.77
C VAL A 13 0.40 -9.39 3.72
N VAL A 14 1.11 -8.68 4.60
CA VAL A 14 2.55 -8.84 4.76
C VAL A 14 2.84 -8.97 6.26
N ARG A 15 3.43 -10.08 6.63
CA ARG A 15 3.79 -10.35 8.04
C ARG A 15 2.59 -10.25 8.98
N GLY A 16 1.43 -10.73 8.52
CA GLY A 16 0.21 -10.77 9.32
C GLY A 16 -0.56 -9.46 9.41
N ARG A 17 -0.08 -8.39 8.79
CA ARG A 17 -0.76 -7.10 8.77
C ARG A 17 -1.34 -6.81 7.40
N LEU A 18 -2.45 -6.08 7.43
CA LEU A 18 -3.09 -5.58 6.21
C LEU A 18 -2.41 -4.28 5.79
N TRP A 19 -2.13 -4.18 4.49
CA TRP A 19 -1.59 -2.96 3.89
C TRP A 19 -2.47 -2.62 2.70
N ARG A 20 -2.93 -1.40 2.64
CA ARG A 20 -3.87 -1.00 1.58
C ARG A 20 -3.24 -1.18 0.20
N ALA A 21 -3.96 -1.85 -0.69
CA ALA A 21 -3.54 -2.07 -2.06
C ALA A 21 -3.74 -0.80 -2.89
N ALA A 22 -3.07 -0.73 -4.04
CA ALA A 22 -3.24 0.38 -4.96
C ALA A 22 -4.67 0.41 -5.50
N ASN A 23 -5.14 1.62 -5.84
CA ASN A 23 -6.47 1.83 -6.40
C ASN A 23 -6.58 1.10 -7.75
N PRO A 24 -7.51 0.14 -7.90
CA PRO A 24 -7.66 -0.61 -9.14
C PRO A 24 -8.23 0.22 -10.30
N GLU A 25 -8.76 1.41 -10.02
CA GLU A 25 -9.29 2.30 -11.06
C GLU A 25 -8.21 3.12 -11.76
N LEU A 26 -6.97 3.10 -11.26
CA LEU A 26 -5.87 3.75 -11.95
C LEU A 26 -5.63 3.04 -13.29
N THR A 27 -5.36 3.84 -14.32
CA THR A 27 -4.93 3.27 -15.59
C THR A 27 -3.56 2.62 -15.41
N GLU A 28 -3.21 1.70 -16.31
CA GLU A 28 -1.89 1.08 -16.27
C GLU A 28 -0.79 2.12 -16.37
N ALA A 29 -0.96 3.12 -17.23
CA ALA A 29 0.02 4.20 -17.38
C ALA A 29 0.16 5.01 -16.10
N GLU A 30 -0.95 5.35 -15.45
CA GLU A 30 -0.92 6.08 -14.17
C GLU A 30 -0.21 5.28 -13.08
N ARG A 31 -0.55 4.01 -12.96
CA ARG A 31 0.06 3.12 -11.98
C ARG A 31 1.56 2.99 -12.20
N ASP A 32 1.97 2.78 -13.45
CA ASP A 32 3.38 2.64 -13.80
C ASP A 32 4.16 3.90 -13.48
N SER A 33 3.61 5.07 -13.82
CA SER A 33 4.23 6.35 -13.53
C SER A 33 4.44 6.56 -12.04
N LEU A 34 3.39 6.29 -11.23
CA LEU A 34 3.45 6.44 -9.78
C LEU A 34 4.40 5.42 -9.14
N THR A 35 4.41 4.19 -9.66
CA THR A 35 5.32 3.16 -9.16
C THR A 35 6.77 3.52 -9.42
N ARG A 36 7.08 4.06 -10.60
CA ARG A 36 8.43 4.51 -10.93
C ARG A 36 8.85 5.68 -10.04
N ALA A 37 7.94 6.63 -9.80
CA ALA A 37 8.20 7.75 -8.91
C ALA A 37 8.48 7.27 -7.49
N LEU A 38 7.71 6.28 -7.01
CA LEU A 38 7.91 5.69 -5.69
C LEU A 38 9.28 5.01 -5.58
N MET A 39 9.65 4.21 -6.56
CA MET A 39 10.93 3.51 -6.57
C MET A 39 12.10 4.47 -6.61
N ASP A 40 12.00 5.52 -7.42
CA ASP A 40 13.02 6.55 -7.50
C ASP A 40 13.16 7.27 -6.15
N ALA A 41 12.05 7.67 -5.55
CA ALA A 41 12.06 8.35 -4.26
C ALA A 41 12.65 7.45 -3.16
N ARG A 42 12.34 6.16 -3.15
CA ARG A 42 12.91 5.21 -2.19
C ARG A 42 14.42 5.12 -2.30
N ARG A 43 14.96 5.19 -3.50
CA ARG A 43 16.42 5.21 -3.69
C ARG A 43 17.02 6.48 -3.11
N ARG A 44 16.36 7.63 -3.32
CA ARG A 44 16.85 8.92 -2.84
C ARG A 44 16.78 9.06 -1.31
N VAL A 45 15.91 8.31 -0.63
CA VAL A 45 15.83 8.29 0.84
C VAL A 45 17.15 7.83 1.46
N LYS A 46 17.97 7.11 0.70
CA LYS A 46 19.29 6.66 1.18
C LYS A 46 20.34 7.75 1.18
N SER A 47 20.03 8.95 0.73
CA SER A 47 20.95 10.08 0.73
C SER A 47 21.44 10.40 2.14
N THR A 48 22.70 10.81 2.26
CA THR A 48 23.25 11.29 3.53
C THR A 48 22.92 12.76 3.79
N ASP A 49 22.47 13.48 2.76
CA ASP A 49 22.07 14.89 2.90
C ASP A 49 20.66 14.95 3.52
N PRO A 50 20.50 15.58 4.71
CA PRO A 50 19.20 15.63 5.37
C PRO A 50 18.10 16.30 4.56
N GLU A 51 18.43 17.34 3.78
CA GLU A 51 17.43 18.03 2.96
C GLU A 51 16.97 17.16 1.80
N LEU A 52 17.89 16.50 1.12
CA LEU A 52 17.55 15.58 0.03
C LEU A 52 16.76 14.38 0.54
N LYS A 53 17.13 13.88 1.71
CA LYS A 53 16.42 12.79 2.35
C LYS A 53 14.98 13.16 2.71
N ALA A 54 14.79 14.36 3.28
CA ALA A 54 13.45 14.84 3.62
C ALA A 54 12.59 15.04 2.38
N ALA A 55 13.15 15.59 1.30
CA ALA A 55 12.45 15.75 0.03
C ALA A 55 12.06 14.38 -0.54
N ALA A 56 12.96 13.40 -0.47
CA ALA A 56 12.67 12.05 -0.95
C ALA A 56 11.54 11.38 -0.17
N ARG A 57 11.51 11.56 1.16
CA ARG A 57 10.41 11.04 1.99
C ARG A 57 9.08 11.67 1.63
N HIS A 58 9.09 12.97 1.35
CA HIS A 58 7.89 13.67 0.88
C HIS A 58 7.41 13.08 -0.45
N ASP A 59 8.33 12.80 -1.37
CA ASP A 59 8.00 12.22 -2.67
C ASP A 59 7.46 10.79 -2.53
N VAL A 60 7.99 10.01 -1.58
CA VAL A 60 7.44 8.68 -1.27
C VAL A 60 5.99 8.80 -0.82
N GLU A 61 5.70 9.73 0.07
CA GLU A 61 4.35 9.95 0.57
C GLU A 61 3.42 10.37 -0.57
N ALA A 62 3.85 11.30 -1.42
CA ALA A 62 3.05 11.77 -2.55
C ALA A 62 2.72 10.63 -3.52
N ALA A 63 3.70 9.78 -3.85
CA ALA A 63 3.49 8.66 -4.75
C ALA A 63 2.53 7.63 -4.15
N LYS A 64 2.67 7.32 -2.86
CA LYS A 64 1.76 6.39 -2.19
C LYS A 64 0.33 6.91 -2.12
N ARG A 65 0.16 8.22 -1.90
CA ARG A 65 -1.17 8.84 -1.93
C ARG A 65 -1.77 8.76 -3.33
N GLY A 66 -0.98 9.01 -4.36
CA GLY A 66 -1.43 8.89 -5.74
C GLY A 66 -1.87 7.47 -6.09
N LEU A 67 -1.15 6.47 -5.57
CA LEU A 67 -1.51 5.05 -5.77
C LEU A 67 -2.75 4.64 -4.96
N GLY A 68 -3.16 5.42 -3.97
CA GLY A 68 -4.27 5.06 -3.09
C GLY A 68 -3.87 4.24 -1.88
N GLU A 69 -2.56 4.04 -1.66
CA GLU A 69 -2.04 3.26 -0.55
C GLU A 69 -1.99 4.05 0.75
N ARG A 70 -2.09 5.37 0.69
CA ARG A 70 -2.13 6.28 1.83
C ARG A 70 -3.13 7.39 1.60
N GLY A 71 -3.46 8.11 2.67
CA GLY A 71 -4.45 9.17 2.63
C GLY A 71 -5.87 8.63 2.61
N PRO A 72 -6.82 9.36 2.03
CA PRO A 72 -8.20 8.89 1.95
C PRO A 72 -8.30 7.56 1.22
N VAL A 73 -9.20 6.68 1.69
CA VAL A 73 -9.42 5.40 1.03
C VAL A 73 -9.95 5.64 -0.39
N TRP A 74 -9.59 4.72 -1.31
CA TRP A 74 -10.02 4.86 -2.71
C TRP A 74 -11.42 4.28 -2.97
N TRP A 75 -11.97 3.49 -2.05
CA TRP A 75 -13.33 2.96 -2.20
C TRP A 75 -14.34 3.94 -1.64
N GLN A 76 -15.61 3.79 -2.07
CA GLN A 76 -16.66 4.75 -1.77
C GLN A 76 -17.91 4.13 -1.13
N ASP A 77 -17.79 2.89 -0.65
CA ASP A 77 -18.93 2.18 -0.05
C ASP A 77 -19.05 2.38 1.47
N GLY A 78 -18.21 3.24 2.04
CA GLY A 78 -18.24 3.52 3.46
C GLY A 78 -17.52 2.51 4.34
N ALA A 79 -16.90 1.48 3.75
CA ALA A 79 -16.17 0.49 4.53
C ALA A 79 -14.99 1.14 5.29
N PRO A 80 -14.76 0.74 6.55
CA PRO A 80 -13.66 1.31 7.32
C PRO A 80 -12.31 0.91 6.78
N ASP A 81 -11.28 1.68 7.17
CA ASP A 81 -9.91 1.44 6.76
C ASP A 81 -9.19 0.60 7.82
N TYR A 82 -8.76 -0.59 7.43
CA TYR A 82 -8.01 -1.50 8.31
C TYR A 82 -6.51 -1.49 8.01
N ASN A 83 -6.02 -0.48 7.29
CA ASN A 83 -4.60 -0.38 6.96
C ASN A 83 -3.74 -0.48 8.23
N ARG A 84 -2.73 -1.34 8.18
CA ARG A 84 -1.79 -1.62 9.28
C ARG A 84 -2.36 -2.46 10.43
N HIS A 85 -3.64 -2.79 10.42
CA HIS A 85 -4.21 -3.67 11.43
C HIS A 85 -3.73 -5.10 11.23
N LEU A 86 -3.65 -5.87 12.32
CA LEU A 86 -3.41 -7.31 12.22
C LEU A 86 -4.60 -7.95 11.52
N ALA A 87 -4.33 -8.72 10.47
CA ALA A 87 -5.40 -9.34 9.67
C ALA A 87 -6.35 -10.18 10.54
N LYS A 88 -5.82 -10.91 11.52
CA LYS A 88 -6.62 -11.78 12.40
C LYS A 88 -7.61 -10.99 13.27
N ASN A 89 -7.39 -9.71 13.47
CA ASN A 89 -8.24 -8.85 14.30
C ASN A 89 -9.22 -8.01 13.47
N THR A 90 -9.43 -8.38 12.22
CA THR A 90 -10.34 -7.68 11.30
C THR A 90 -11.36 -8.65 10.74
N PRO A 91 -12.38 -8.15 10.00
CA PRO A 91 -13.32 -9.04 9.31
C PRO A 91 -12.66 -10.00 8.31
N TYR A 92 -11.40 -9.78 7.94
CA TYR A 92 -10.65 -10.70 7.07
C TYR A 92 -9.97 -11.83 7.85
N GLY A 93 -10.17 -11.90 9.17
CA GLY A 93 -9.48 -12.87 10.03
C GLY A 93 -9.70 -14.32 9.60
N ASP A 94 -10.94 -14.72 9.31
CA ASP A 94 -11.26 -16.09 8.89
C ASP A 94 -10.58 -16.41 7.54
N TRP A 95 -10.66 -15.50 6.60
CA TRP A 95 -9.97 -15.65 5.32
C TRP A 95 -8.45 -15.78 5.52
N TYR A 96 -7.89 -14.93 6.36
CA TYR A 96 -6.45 -14.94 6.65
C TYR A 96 -6.02 -16.30 7.23
N LEU A 97 -6.80 -16.84 8.17
CA LEU A 97 -6.49 -18.14 8.77
C LEU A 97 -6.63 -19.30 7.80
N SER A 98 -7.39 -19.11 6.70
CA SER A 98 -7.55 -20.13 5.67
C SER A 98 -6.41 -20.16 4.67
N LEU A 99 -5.53 -19.17 4.68
CA LEU A 99 -4.42 -19.09 3.73
C LEU A 99 -3.38 -20.18 4.01
N PRO A 100 -2.79 -20.77 2.95
CA PRO A 100 -1.69 -21.71 3.16
C PRO A 100 -0.53 -20.99 3.86
N GLU A 101 0.17 -21.71 4.68
CA GLU A 101 1.39 -21.17 5.28
C GLU A 101 2.42 -20.85 4.22
N ALA A 102 3.00 -19.67 4.37
CA ALA A 102 4.06 -19.24 3.45
C ALA A 102 5.37 -19.91 3.82
#